data_f09f4caed91fc8f82740dc7d9c7071ab
#
_entry.id   f09f4caed91fc8f82740dc7d9c7071ab
#
_cell.length_a   1.000
_cell.length_b   1.000
_cell.length_c   1.000
_cell.angle_alpha   90.00
_cell.angle_beta   90.00
_cell.angle_gamma   90.00
#
_symmetry.space_group_name_H-M   'P 1'
#
loop_
_entity.id
_entity.type
_entity.pdbx_description
1 polymer ?
#
loop_
_entity_poly.entity_id
_entity_poly.type
_entity_poly.pdbx_seq_one_letter_code
_entity_poly.pdbx_strand_id
1 'polypeptide(L)'
;MSNAKKSLILIALGALFYFALTHHFIIINGWVKTLPKSKWSMDYTIYSTHGQTPGNMNAIEDLRRDGIADLLVEAGKLTEDQKEFLLSRYEEDGED
;
A
#
# COMPACT_ATOMS: atom_id res chain seq x y z
N MET A 1 25.91 25.22 9.29
CA MET A 1 24.46 25.10 9.45
C MET A 1 24.05 25.40 10.88
N SER A 2 22.98 26.15 11.06
CA SER A 2 22.47 26.44 12.40
C SER A 2 21.87 25.18 13.04
N ASN A 3 21.85 25.12 14.37
CA ASN A 3 21.26 23.99 15.08
C ASN A 3 19.77 23.84 14.79
N ALA A 4 19.08 24.96 14.54
CA ALA A 4 17.66 24.93 14.19
C ALA A 4 17.41 24.20 12.87
N LYS A 5 18.25 24.43 11.85
CA LYS A 5 18.13 23.75 10.56
C LYS A 5 18.40 22.26 10.70
N LYS A 6 19.40 21.87 11.49
CA LYS A 6 19.70 20.46 11.75
C LYS A 6 18.52 19.76 12.43
N SER A 7 17.92 20.44 13.42
CA SER A 7 16.76 19.90 14.12
C SER A 7 15.57 19.72 13.20
N LEU A 8 15.30 20.68 12.31
CA LEU A 8 14.21 20.59 11.33
C LEU A 8 14.43 19.44 10.36
N ILE A 9 15.66 19.25 9.89
CA ILE A 9 15.99 18.14 8.98
C ILE A 9 15.78 16.81 9.68
N LEU A 10 16.21 16.68 10.93
CA LEU A 10 16.02 15.43 11.69
C LEU A 10 14.56 15.13 11.93
N ILE A 11 13.75 16.14 12.25
CA ILE A 11 12.31 15.98 12.42
C ILE A 11 11.67 15.53 11.11
N ALA A 12 12.03 16.16 9.98
CA ALA A 12 11.51 15.81 8.66
C ALA A 12 11.87 14.37 8.28
N LEU A 13 13.12 13.96 8.50
CA LEU A 13 13.56 12.60 8.22
C LEU A 13 12.84 11.59 9.10
N GLY A 14 12.64 11.91 10.37
CA GLY A 14 11.88 11.05 11.28
C GLY A 14 10.44 10.89 10.84
N ALA A 15 9.80 11.97 10.39
CA ALA A 15 8.43 11.94 9.89
C ALA A 15 8.33 11.08 8.63
N LEU A 16 9.26 11.24 7.69
CA LEU A 16 9.30 10.43 6.47
C LEU A 16 9.47 8.94 6.80
N PHE A 17 10.38 8.64 7.73
CA PHE A 17 10.59 7.25 8.16
C PHE A 17 9.35 6.67 8.81
N TYR A 18 8.67 7.45 9.65
CA TYR A 18 7.42 7.04 10.29
C TYR A 18 6.36 6.72 9.23
N PHE A 19 6.17 7.59 8.23
CA PHE A 19 5.22 7.34 7.15
C PHE A 19 5.60 6.10 6.33
N ALA A 20 6.90 5.91 6.08
CA ALA A 20 7.38 4.74 5.35
C ALA A 20 7.06 3.43 6.08
N LEU A 21 7.13 3.45 7.42
CA LEU A 21 6.82 2.27 8.23
C LEU A 21 5.32 1.99 8.34
N THR A 22 4.49 3.03 8.26
CA THR A 22 3.05 2.93 8.56
C THR A 22 2.15 2.98 7.33
N HIS A 23 2.68 3.33 6.16
CA HIS A 23 1.88 3.48 4.94
C HIS A 23 2.59 2.88 3.74
N HIS A 24 1.77 2.34 2.83
CA HIS A 24 2.21 2.00 1.48
C HIS A 24 1.94 3.18 0.56
N PHE A 25 2.90 3.54 -0.27
CA PHE A 25 2.72 4.54 -1.33
C PHE A 25 2.51 3.80 -2.64
N ILE A 26 1.28 3.75 -3.10
CA ILE A 26 0.88 2.98 -4.28
C ILE A 26 0.83 3.92 -5.48
N ILE A 27 1.60 3.61 -6.50
CA ILE A 27 1.63 4.42 -7.73
C ILE A 27 0.63 3.82 -8.73
N ILE A 28 -0.45 4.55 -9.00
CA ILE A 28 -1.53 4.13 -9.90
C ILE A 28 -1.76 5.24 -10.92
N ASN A 29 -1.64 4.94 -12.21
CA ASN A 29 -1.91 5.88 -13.31
C ASN A 29 -1.14 7.20 -13.20
N GLY A 30 0.09 7.15 -12.68
CA GLY A 30 0.90 8.35 -12.48
C GLY A 30 0.56 9.15 -11.23
N TRP A 31 -0.37 8.68 -10.42
CA TRP A 31 -0.73 9.28 -9.13
C TRP A 31 -0.22 8.42 -7.99
N VAL A 32 0.02 9.05 -6.86
CA VAL A 32 0.42 8.34 -5.64
C VAL A 32 -0.78 8.28 -4.70
N LYS A 33 -1.18 7.06 -4.34
CA LYS A 33 -2.20 6.82 -3.32
C LYS A 33 -1.53 6.22 -2.10
N THR A 34 -2.02 6.53 -0.92
CA THR A 34 -1.49 5.95 0.31
C THR A 34 -2.44 4.88 0.84
N LEU A 35 -1.86 3.85 1.44
CA LEU A 35 -2.61 2.74 2.01
C LEU A 35 -2.01 2.46 3.39
N PRO A 36 -2.80 2.57 4.47
CA PRO A 36 -2.28 2.32 5.82
C PRO A 36 -1.83 0.88 5.98
N LYS A 37 -0.69 0.68 6.62
CA LYS A 37 -0.17 -0.65 6.92
C LYS A 37 -0.76 -1.15 8.23
N SER A 38 -1.11 -2.43 8.28
CA SER A 38 -1.53 -3.07 9.54
C SER A 38 -0.34 -3.50 10.39
N LYS A 39 0.84 -3.58 9.80
CA LYS A 39 2.09 -3.89 10.52
C LYS A 39 3.15 -2.85 10.15
N TRP A 40 3.92 -2.42 11.13
CA TRP A 40 5.04 -1.52 10.89
C TRP A 40 6.19 -2.30 10.26
N SER A 41 6.50 -1.98 9.02
CA SER A 41 7.62 -2.60 8.30
C SER A 41 7.99 -1.72 7.12
N MET A 42 9.13 -1.99 6.52
CA MET A 42 9.55 -1.31 5.29
C MET A 42 9.08 -2.04 4.04
N ASP A 43 8.37 -3.17 4.20
CA ASP A 43 7.92 -3.98 3.07
C ASP A 43 6.83 -3.26 2.29
N TYR A 44 7.02 -3.20 0.98
CA TYR A 44 6.06 -2.59 0.04
C TYR A 44 5.71 -1.14 0.39
N THR A 45 6.66 -0.41 0.96
CA THR A 45 6.47 1.02 1.24
C THR A 45 6.18 1.78 -0.05
N ILE A 46 6.91 1.47 -1.12
CA ILE A 46 6.65 2.06 -2.44
C ILE A 46 6.33 0.91 -3.39
N TYR A 47 5.16 0.95 -4.02
CA TYR A 47 4.69 -0.10 -4.91
C TYR A 47 4.06 0.52 -6.14
N SER A 48 4.56 0.14 -7.33
CA SER A 48 4.01 0.62 -8.59
C SER A 48 3.06 -0.42 -9.16
N THR A 49 1.87 0.01 -9.59
CA THR A 49 0.90 -0.88 -10.23
C THR A 49 1.17 -1.07 -11.72
N HIS A 50 2.17 -0.38 -12.26
CA HIS A 50 2.51 -0.48 -13.68
C HIS A 50 2.84 -1.90 -14.07
N GLY A 51 2.15 -2.44 -15.07
CA GLY A 51 2.37 -3.81 -15.53
C GLY A 51 1.85 -4.90 -14.60
N GLN A 52 1.15 -4.54 -13.51
CA GLN A 52 0.61 -5.50 -12.57
C GLN A 52 -0.89 -5.70 -12.78
N THR A 53 -1.37 -6.91 -12.60
CA THR A 53 -2.80 -7.22 -12.63
C THR A 53 -3.38 -7.12 -11.22
N PRO A 54 -4.71 -6.89 -11.08
CA PRO A 54 -5.32 -6.94 -9.75
C PRO A 54 -5.09 -8.25 -9.02
N GLY A 55 -5.08 -9.37 -9.75
CA GLY A 55 -4.76 -10.67 -9.16
C GLY A 55 -3.35 -10.73 -8.59
N ASN A 56 -2.36 -10.22 -9.33
CA ASN A 56 -0.97 -10.19 -8.86
C ASN A 56 -0.82 -9.32 -7.62
N MET A 57 -1.47 -8.16 -7.59
CA MET A 57 -1.39 -7.25 -6.46
C MET A 57 -2.02 -7.85 -5.21
N ASN A 58 -3.16 -8.53 -5.35
CA ASN A 58 -3.83 -9.18 -4.22
C ASN A 58 -3.12 -10.47 -3.77
N ALA A 59 -2.23 -11.02 -4.58
CA ALA A 59 -1.41 -12.17 -4.18
C ALA A 59 -0.36 -11.78 -3.15
N ILE A 60 -0.03 -10.49 -3.04
CA ILE A 60 0.88 -9.99 -2.01
C ILE A 60 0.08 -9.85 -0.71
N GLU A 61 0.36 -10.70 0.26
CA GLU A 61 -0.40 -10.77 1.50
C GLU A 61 -0.47 -9.43 2.22
N ASP A 62 0.64 -8.72 2.31
CA ASP A 62 0.69 -7.43 3.01
C ASP A 62 -0.24 -6.41 2.37
N LEU A 63 -0.25 -6.32 1.04
CA LEU A 63 -1.11 -5.39 0.32
C LEU A 63 -2.58 -5.82 0.41
N ARG A 64 -2.85 -7.13 0.28
CA ARG A 64 -4.21 -7.66 0.38
C ARG A 64 -4.82 -7.38 1.76
N ARG A 65 -4.04 -7.65 2.81
CA ARG A 65 -4.48 -7.42 4.19
C ARG A 65 -4.75 -5.94 4.43
N ASP A 66 -3.94 -5.07 3.86
CA ASP A 66 -4.02 -3.63 4.11
C ASP A 66 -5.05 -2.92 3.21
N GLY A 67 -5.73 -3.66 2.30
CA GLY A 67 -6.86 -3.11 1.56
C GLY A 67 -6.58 -2.68 0.14
N ILE A 68 -5.57 -3.27 -0.53
CA ILE A 68 -5.25 -2.92 -1.92
C ILE A 68 -6.45 -3.12 -2.85
N ALA A 69 -7.31 -4.12 -2.59
CA ALA A 69 -8.48 -4.36 -3.42
C ALA A 69 -9.44 -3.17 -3.41
N ASP A 70 -9.69 -2.59 -2.24
CA ASP A 70 -10.54 -1.40 -2.11
C ASP A 70 -9.94 -0.21 -2.85
N LEU A 71 -8.63 -0.04 -2.74
CA LEU A 71 -7.91 1.03 -3.43
C LEU A 71 -8.03 0.87 -4.95
N LEU A 72 -7.94 -0.36 -5.46
CA LEU A 72 -8.09 -0.65 -6.89
C LEU A 72 -9.50 -0.35 -7.38
N VAL A 73 -10.52 -0.63 -6.58
CA VAL A 73 -11.90 -0.27 -6.92
C VAL A 73 -12.04 1.25 -7.01
N GLU A 74 -11.50 1.97 -6.04
CA GLU A 74 -11.53 3.43 -6.02
C GLU A 74 -10.81 4.01 -7.25
N ALA A 75 -9.71 3.40 -7.65
CA ALA A 75 -8.92 3.84 -8.81
C ALA A 75 -9.50 3.40 -10.16
N GLY A 76 -10.62 2.66 -10.16
CA GLY A 76 -11.25 2.19 -11.40
C GLY A 76 -10.55 1.01 -12.05
N LYS A 77 -9.64 0.33 -11.36
CA LYS A 77 -8.91 -0.82 -11.87
C LYS A 77 -9.61 -2.15 -11.61
N LEU A 78 -10.63 -2.13 -10.75
CA LEU A 78 -11.32 -3.33 -10.29
C LEU A 78 -12.77 -2.96 -10.00
N THR A 79 -13.73 -3.82 -10.39
CA THR A 79 -15.13 -3.61 -9.99
C THR A 79 -15.38 -4.24 -8.62
N GLU A 80 -16.47 -3.85 -7.96
CA GLU A 80 -16.85 -4.45 -6.67
C GLU A 80 -17.05 -5.96 -6.80
N ASP A 81 -17.69 -6.42 -7.88
CA ASP A 81 -17.91 -7.84 -8.11
C ASP A 81 -16.59 -8.59 -8.29
N GLN A 82 -15.65 -7.99 -9.03
CA GLN A 82 -14.33 -8.59 -9.23
C GLN A 82 -13.55 -8.64 -7.91
N LYS A 83 -13.68 -7.59 -7.08
CA LYS A 83 -13.05 -7.56 -5.77
C LYS A 83 -13.56 -8.70 -4.89
N GLU A 84 -14.88 -8.87 -4.82
CA GLU A 84 -15.49 -9.93 -4.03
C GLU A 84 -15.04 -11.30 -4.51
N PHE A 85 -14.98 -11.50 -5.82
CA PHE A 85 -14.53 -12.77 -6.40
C PHE A 85 -13.06 -13.06 -6.03
N LEU A 86 -12.19 -12.07 -6.16
CA LEU A 86 -10.78 -12.24 -5.84
C LEU A 86 -10.57 -12.55 -4.36
N LEU A 87 -11.22 -11.79 -3.48
CA LEU A 87 -11.05 -11.96 -2.05
C LEU A 87 -11.64 -13.29 -1.56
N SER A 88 -12.75 -13.75 -2.16
CA SER A 88 -13.34 -15.03 -1.79
C SER A 88 -12.40 -16.19 -2.06
N ARG A 89 -11.58 -16.11 -3.10
CA ARG A 89 -10.59 -17.14 -3.41
C ARG A 89 -9.54 -17.25 -2.33
N TYR A 90 -9.10 -16.11 -1.77
CA TYR A 90 -8.11 -16.10 -0.69
C TYR A 90 -8.71 -16.56 0.65
N GLU A 91 -9.99 -16.28 0.87
CA GLU A 91 -10.67 -16.78 2.07
C GLU A 91 -10.76 -18.30 2.05
N GLU A 92 -11.08 -18.90 0.88
CA GLU A 92 -11.13 -20.35 0.72
C GLU A 92 -9.75 -20.97 0.96
N ASP A 93 -8.70 -20.36 0.41
CA ASP A 93 -7.34 -20.87 0.52
C ASP A 93 -6.76 -20.64 1.92
N GLY A 94 -7.28 -19.66 2.65
CA GLY A 94 -6.77 -19.27 3.96
C GLY A 94 -7.36 -20.01 5.14
N GLU A 95 -8.36 -20.85 4.92
CA GLU A 95 -9.08 -21.55 5.99
C GLU A 95 -8.45 -22.89 6.42
N ASP A 96 -7.24 -23.13 6.07
CA ASP A 96 -6.56 -24.38 6.43
C ASP A 96 -6.15 -24.42 7.89
#